data_ab53aa4db6f4e56c5724ae9b397997f6
#
_entry.id   ab53aa4db6f4e56c5724ae9b397997f6
#
_cell.length_a   1.000
_cell.length_b   1.000
_cell.length_c   1.000
_cell.angle_alpha   90.00
_cell.angle_beta   90.00
_cell.angle_gamma   90.00
#
_symmetry.space_group_name_H-M   'P 1'
#
loop_
_entity.id
_entity.type
_entity.pdbx_description
1 polymer ?
#
loop_
_entity_poly.entity_id
_entity_poly.type
_entity_poly.pdbx_seq_one_letter_code
_entity_poly.pdbx_strand_id
1 'polypeptide(L)'
;MPEKKTIRRAQKKKRARKAPTTQAGEFVREEIQHIREGKHGARSTKQAIAIGLSKARKAGVKLKPPAKGQTSERTRRSAEQAYRKGQNERTQAPSPRRSRATLGALKREGRGAASTKALSKQARQTARRRARA
;
A
#
# COMPACT_ATOMS: atom_id res chain seq x y z
N MET A 1 9.37 7.03 -1.96
CA MET A 1 8.34 7.82 -2.65
C MET A 1 7.78 7.05 -3.84
N PRO A 2 6.48 7.17 -4.13
CA PRO A 2 5.91 6.55 -5.32
C PRO A 2 6.51 7.15 -6.60
N GLU A 3 6.58 6.34 -7.65
CA GLU A 3 7.05 6.81 -8.95
C GLU A 3 6.05 7.79 -9.58
N LYS A 4 6.56 8.75 -10.34
CA LYS A 4 5.72 9.76 -11.01
C LYS A 4 4.66 9.12 -11.91
N LYS A 5 5.00 8.04 -12.61
CA LYS A 5 4.05 7.34 -13.48
C LYS A 5 2.88 6.74 -12.69
N THR A 6 3.14 6.22 -11.48
CA THR A 6 2.10 5.68 -10.59
C THR A 6 1.15 6.77 -10.13
N ILE A 7 1.70 7.91 -9.72
CA ILE A 7 0.90 9.07 -9.31
C ILE A 7 0.02 9.56 -10.48
N ARG A 8 0.57 9.64 -11.69
CA ARG A 8 -0.19 10.03 -12.90
C ARG A 8 -1.34 9.08 -13.18
N ARG A 9 -1.10 7.78 -13.09
CA ARG A 9 -2.13 6.76 -13.31
C ARG A 9 -3.25 6.87 -12.27
N ALA A 10 -2.90 7.06 -11.01
CA ALA A 10 -3.87 7.26 -9.94
C ALA A 10 -4.69 8.54 -10.16
N GLN A 11 -4.04 9.64 -10.53
CA GLN A 11 -4.72 10.91 -10.84
C GLN A 11 -5.65 10.78 -12.05
N LYS A 12 -5.24 10.03 -13.08
CA LYS A 12 -6.08 9.76 -14.24
C LYS A 12 -7.35 9.01 -13.82
N LYS A 13 -7.21 8.02 -12.96
CA LYS A 13 -8.36 7.28 -12.42
C LYS A 13 -9.26 8.15 -11.54
N LYS A 14 -8.67 9.05 -10.76
CA LYS A 14 -9.43 10.04 -9.98
C LYS A 14 -10.26 10.93 -10.89
N ARG A 15 -9.66 11.46 -11.97
CA ARG A 15 -10.38 12.29 -12.95
C ARG A 15 -11.48 11.53 -13.67
N ALA A 16 -11.29 10.23 -13.89
CA ALA A 16 -12.31 9.35 -14.45
C ALA A 16 -13.36 8.90 -13.42
N ARG A 17 -13.35 9.47 -12.21
CA ARG A 17 -14.29 9.20 -11.10
C ARG A 17 -14.26 7.74 -10.63
N LYS A 18 -13.10 7.09 -10.75
CA LYS A 18 -12.92 5.74 -10.22
C LYS A 18 -12.84 5.77 -8.69
N ALA A 19 -13.25 4.68 -8.05
CA ALA A 19 -13.25 4.56 -6.59
C ALA A 19 -11.84 4.75 -6.00
N PRO A 20 -11.72 5.24 -4.75
CA PRO A 20 -10.42 5.35 -4.09
C PRO A 20 -9.64 4.05 -4.02
N THR A 21 -10.31 2.91 -3.87
CA THR A 21 -9.68 1.58 -3.90
C THR A 21 -9.01 1.30 -5.24
N THR A 22 -9.65 1.71 -6.34
CA THR A 22 -9.09 1.56 -7.69
C THR A 22 -7.88 2.46 -7.89
N GLN A 23 -7.93 3.69 -7.40
CA GLN A 23 -6.80 4.62 -7.42
C GLN A 23 -5.63 4.08 -6.61
N ALA A 24 -5.89 3.56 -5.40
CA ALA A 24 -4.89 2.99 -4.52
C ALA A 24 -4.25 1.73 -5.11
N GLY A 25 -4.97 0.98 -5.93
CA GLY A 25 -4.47 -0.20 -6.62
C GLY A 25 -3.23 0.06 -7.47
N GLU A 26 -3.06 1.27 -7.99
CA GLU A 26 -1.87 1.62 -8.74
C GLU A 26 -0.61 1.62 -7.86
N PHE A 27 -0.74 2.04 -6.61
CA PHE A 27 0.37 2.03 -5.65
C PHE A 27 0.71 0.62 -5.19
N VAL A 28 -0.29 -0.22 -5.01
CA VAL A 28 -0.10 -1.66 -4.69
C VAL A 28 0.61 -2.35 -5.86
N ARG A 29 0.19 -2.07 -7.09
CA ARG A 29 0.83 -2.60 -8.29
C ARG A 29 2.31 -2.22 -8.35
N GLU A 30 2.65 -0.98 -8.03
CA GLU A 30 4.03 -0.51 -7.97
C GLU A 30 4.85 -1.32 -6.97
N GLU A 31 4.32 -1.55 -5.76
CA GLU A 31 5.02 -2.33 -4.74
C GLU A 31 5.27 -3.78 -5.18
N ILE A 32 4.27 -4.42 -5.76
CA ILE A 32 4.39 -5.79 -6.29
C ILE A 32 5.46 -5.83 -7.39
N GLN A 33 5.46 -4.83 -8.27
CA GLN A 33 6.44 -4.73 -9.34
C GLN A 33 7.86 -4.54 -8.79
N HIS A 34 8.04 -3.68 -7.78
CA HIS A 34 9.33 -3.47 -7.12
C HIS A 34 9.87 -4.76 -6.51
N ILE A 35 9.01 -5.57 -5.89
CA ILE A 35 9.41 -6.87 -5.32
C ILE A 35 9.84 -7.83 -6.43
N ARG A 36 9.07 -7.90 -7.52
CA ARG A 36 9.41 -8.75 -8.68
C ARG A 36 10.72 -8.35 -9.33
N GLU A 37 11.02 -7.06 -9.38
CA GLU A 37 12.27 -6.52 -9.92
C GLU A 37 13.45 -6.66 -8.96
N GLY A 38 13.22 -7.11 -7.74
CA GLY A 38 14.28 -7.30 -6.75
C GLY A 38 14.74 -6.02 -6.07
N LYS A 39 14.01 -4.92 -6.17
CA LYS A 39 14.35 -3.66 -5.49
C LYS A 39 14.26 -3.79 -3.97
N HIS A 40 13.31 -4.57 -3.49
CA HIS A 40 13.15 -4.98 -2.11
C HIS A 40 12.26 -6.22 -2.05
N GLY A 41 12.09 -6.80 -0.88
CA GLY A 41 11.17 -7.91 -0.65
C GLY A 41 10.02 -7.49 0.26
N ALA A 42 9.26 -8.47 0.70
CA ALA A 42 8.22 -8.30 1.71
C ALA A 42 8.05 -9.61 2.49
N ARG A 43 7.70 -9.47 3.77
CA ARG A 43 7.46 -10.63 4.64
C ARG A 43 6.25 -11.46 4.18
N SER A 44 5.23 -10.78 3.64
CA SER A 44 4.02 -11.43 3.15
C SER A 44 3.36 -10.56 2.09
N THR A 45 2.44 -11.15 1.32
CA THR A 45 1.63 -10.40 0.36
C THR A 45 0.79 -9.32 1.06
N LYS A 46 0.28 -9.61 2.26
CA LYS A 46 -0.45 -8.61 3.07
C LYS A 46 0.42 -7.40 3.38
N GLN A 47 1.69 -7.61 3.75
CA GLN A 47 2.62 -6.51 3.99
C GLN A 47 2.84 -5.67 2.73
N ALA A 48 3.05 -6.31 1.58
CA ALA A 48 3.23 -5.60 0.31
C ALA A 48 2.01 -4.73 -0.03
N ILE A 49 0.81 -5.28 0.13
CA ILE A 49 -0.44 -4.54 -0.08
C ILE A 49 -0.56 -3.38 0.90
N ALA A 50 -0.26 -3.61 2.18
CA ALA A 50 -0.33 -2.57 3.21
C ALA A 50 0.63 -1.41 2.92
N ILE A 51 1.84 -1.70 2.42
CA ILE A 51 2.81 -0.68 2.01
C ILE A 51 2.24 0.15 0.87
N GLY A 52 1.67 -0.50 -0.15
CA GLY A 52 1.06 0.19 -1.29
C GLY A 52 -0.10 1.08 -0.87
N LEU A 53 -0.99 0.60 -0.01
CA LEU A 53 -2.13 1.36 0.51
C LEU A 53 -1.65 2.55 1.35
N SER A 54 -0.61 2.38 2.17
CA SER A 54 -0.02 3.46 2.95
C SER A 54 0.53 4.56 2.04
N LYS A 55 1.25 4.20 1.00
CA LYS A 55 1.77 5.16 0.00
C LYS A 55 0.65 5.89 -0.72
N ALA A 56 -0.43 5.17 -1.08
CA ALA A 56 -1.61 5.78 -1.70
C ALA A 56 -2.23 6.84 -0.80
N ARG A 57 -2.44 6.52 0.47
CA ARG A 57 -3.00 7.46 1.45
C ARG A 57 -2.11 8.69 1.62
N LYS A 58 -0.79 8.48 1.75
CA LYS A 58 0.19 9.58 1.85
C LYS A 58 0.24 10.46 0.60
N ALA A 59 -0.05 9.88 -0.56
CA ALA A 59 -0.10 10.61 -1.83
C ALA A 59 -1.42 11.37 -2.04
N GLY A 60 -2.35 11.27 -1.11
CA GLY A 60 -3.60 12.02 -1.15
C GLY A 60 -4.81 11.25 -1.66
N VAL A 61 -4.70 9.97 -1.94
CA VAL A 61 -5.87 9.16 -2.32
C VAL A 61 -6.82 9.09 -1.13
N LYS A 62 -8.10 9.36 -1.35
CA LYS A 62 -9.12 9.40 -0.30
C LYS A 62 -9.60 8.00 0.11
N LEU A 63 -8.65 7.11 0.37
CA LEU A 63 -8.93 5.77 0.87
C LEU A 63 -9.02 5.82 2.40
N LYS A 64 -10.23 5.70 2.91
CA LYS A 64 -10.46 5.75 4.36
C LYS A 64 -9.71 4.62 5.08
N PRO A 65 -9.23 4.87 6.32
CA PRO A 65 -8.64 3.82 7.14
C PRO A 65 -9.64 2.70 7.41
N PRO A 66 -9.17 1.47 7.73
CA PRO A 66 -10.07 0.39 8.14
C PRO A 66 -10.92 0.80 9.34
N ALA A 67 -12.13 0.27 9.41
CA ALA A 67 -13.00 0.51 10.54
C ALA A 67 -12.48 -0.22 11.78
N LYS A 68 -12.86 0.28 12.97
CA LYS A 68 -12.49 -0.34 14.24
C LYS A 68 -12.94 -1.79 14.26
N GLY A 69 -12.03 -2.69 14.62
CA GLY A 69 -12.29 -4.12 14.69
C GLY A 69 -11.98 -4.91 13.42
N GLN A 70 -11.72 -4.26 12.28
CA GLN A 70 -11.36 -4.95 11.03
C GLN A 70 -9.91 -5.36 10.97
N THR A 71 -9.04 -4.62 11.66
CA THR A 71 -7.61 -4.91 11.77
C THR A 71 -7.14 -4.63 13.19
N SER A 72 -5.86 -4.92 13.49
CA SER A 72 -5.29 -4.53 14.78
C SER A 72 -5.33 -3.01 14.94
N GLU A 73 -5.42 -2.53 16.18
CA GLU A 73 -5.41 -1.10 16.49
C GLU A 73 -4.13 -0.41 15.97
N ARG A 74 -3.01 -1.09 16.03
CA ARG A 74 -1.73 -0.58 15.51
C ARG A 74 -1.84 -0.30 14.00
N THR A 75 -2.36 -1.26 13.23
CA THR A 75 -2.55 -1.12 11.79
C THR A 75 -3.54 -0.01 11.47
N ARG A 76 -4.66 0.05 12.20
CA ARG A 76 -5.68 1.08 12.03
C ARG A 76 -5.11 2.48 12.25
N ARG A 77 -4.37 2.67 13.36
CA ARG A 77 -3.72 3.96 13.67
C ARG A 77 -2.70 4.37 12.62
N SER A 78 -1.91 3.41 12.14
CA SER A 78 -0.94 3.66 11.07
C SER A 78 -1.62 4.13 9.79
N ALA A 79 -2.71 3.47 9.40
CA ALA A 79 -3.51 3.85 8.23
C ALA A 79 -4.13 5.24 8.40
N GLU A 80 -4.63 5.54 9.59
CA GLU A 80 -5.22 6.84 9.92
C GLU A 80 -4.19 7.97 9.83
N GLN A 81 -2.98 7.75 10.33
CA GLN A 81 -1.89 8.72 10.21
C GLN A 81 -1.49 8.95 8.74
N ALA A 82 -1.39 7.88 7.96
CA ALA A 82 -1.07 7.99 6.54
C ALA A 82 -2.15 8.77 5.79
N TYR A 83 -3.42 8.53 6.11
CA TYR A 83 -4.55 9.25 5.53
C TYR A 83 -4.49 10.74 5.85
N ARG A 84 -4.29 11.09 7.13
CA ARG A 84 -4.18 12.49 7.57
C ARG A 84 -3.02 13.21 6.86
N LYS A 85 -1.86 12.56 6.77
CA LYS A 85 -0.70 13.12 6.07
C LYS A 85 -1.01 13.41 4.60
N GLY A 86 -1.72 12.51 3.94
CA GLY A 86 -2.08 12.67 2.53
C GLY A 86 -3.13 13.76 2.29
N GLN A 87 -4.04 13.97 3.23
CA GLN A 87 -5.07 15.02 3.12
C GLN A 87 -4.56 16.40 3.56
N ASN A 88 -3.43 16.44 4.25
CA ASN A 88 -2.79 17.67 4.69
C ASN A 88 -1.64 18.02 3.74
N GLU A 89 -1.68 19.21 3.14
CA GLU A 89 -0.68 19.69 2.17
C GLU A 89 0.75 19.80 2.73
N ARG A 90 0.90 19.81 4.04
CA ARG A 90 2.20 19.93 4.73
C ARG A 90 2.71 18.59 5.19
N THR A 91 2.85 17.61 4.29
CA THR A 91 3.47 16.34 4.63
C THR A 91 4.99 16.49 4.75
N GLN A 92 5.51 16.19 5.94
CA GLN A 92 6.95 16.06 6.10
C GLN A 92 7.39 14.68 5.59
N ALA A 93 8.42 14.67 4.76
CA ALA A 93 9.07 13.42 4.38
C ALA A 93 9.64 12.73 5.62
N PRO A 94 9.65 11.39 5.69
CA PRO A 94 10.30 10.69 6.78
C PRO A 94 11.80 11.03 6.80
N SER A 95 12.42 10.95 7.97
CA SER A 95 13.85 11.24 8.08
C SER A 95 14.64 10.26 7.18
N PRO A 96 15.78 10.70 6.59
CA PRO A 96 16.61 9.81 5.78
C PRO A 96 17.06 8.55 6.54
N ARG A 97 17.34 8.68 7.83
CA ARG A 97 17.71 7.54 8.67
C ARG A 97 16.58 6.50 8.77
N ARG A 98 15.34 6.95 9.00
CA ARG A 98 14.16 6.08 9.07
C ARG A 98 13.89 5.41 7.72
N SER A 99 13.97 6.17 6.64
CA SER A 99 13.76 5.65 5.28
C SER A 99 14.78 4.57 4.94
N ARG A 100 16.06 4.78 5.25
CA ARG A 100 17.11 3.79 5.02
C ARG A 100 16.90 2.53 5.85
N ALA A 101 16.51 2.67 7.13
CA ALA A 101 16.26 1.53 8.00
C ALA A 101 15.09 0.69 7.50
N THR A 102 14.00 1.32 7.10
CA THR A 102 12.82 0.64 6.57
C THR A 102 13.15 -0.09 5.27
N LEU A 103 13.80 0.59 4.33
CA LEU A 103 14.20 -0.02 3.06
C LEU A 103 15.19 -1.16 3.28
N GLY A 104 16.15 -1.00 4.19
CA GLY A 104 17.10 -2.05 4.54
C GLY A 104 16.42 -3.30 5.09
N ALA A 105 15.42 -3.13 5.95
CA ALA A 105 14.61 -4.23 6.47
C ALA A 105 13.86 -4.95 5.34
N LEU A 106 13.23 -4.20 4.43
CA LEU A 106 12.51 -4.77 3.28
C LEU A 106 13.44 -5.48 2.30
N LYS A 107 14.65 -4.97 2.08
CA LYS A 107 15.64 -5.61 1.21
C LYS A 107 16.08 -6.98 1.72
N ARG A 108 16.03 -7.20 3.04
CA ARG A 108 16.36 -8.48 3.64
C ARG A 108 15.23 -9.50 3.55
N GLU A 109 14.02 -9.07 3.18
CA GLU A 109 12.87 -9.96 2.99
C GLU A 109 12.89 -10.63 1.61
N GLY A 110 12.20 -11.77 1.49
CA GLY A 110 12.12 -12.51 0.24
C GLY A 110 11.15 -11.89 -0.77
N ARG A 111 11.18 -12.44 -1.98
CA ARG A 111 10.33 -12.00 -3.10
C ARG A 111 9.09 -12.87 -3.31
N GLY A 112 8.93 -13.93 -2.53
CA GLY A 112 7.81 -14.86 -2.66
C GLY A 112 6.43 -14.23 -2.48
N ALA A 113 6.36 -13.12 -1.73
CA ALA A 113 5.13 -12.37 -1.51
C ALA A 113 4.49 -11.84 -2.80
N ALA A 114 5.27 -11.60 -3.84
CA ALA A 114 4.83 -11.11 -5.14
C ALA A 114 4.65 -12.21 -6.19
N SER A 115 4.78 -13.48 -5.80
CA SER A 115 4.54 -14.60 -6.72
C SER A 115 3.06 -14.67 -7.11
N THR A 116 2.79 -15.18 -8.29
CA THR A 116 1.42 -15.39 -8.78
C THR A 116 0.63 -16.26 -7.81
N LYS A 117 1.25 -17.30 -7.26
CA LYS A 117 0.63 -18.20 -6.27
C LYS A 117 0.24 -17.46 -5.00
N ALA A 118 1.14 -16.64 -4.45
CA ALA A 118 0.88 -15.87 -3.23
C ALA A 118 -0.22 -14.82 -3.43
N LEU A 119 -0.20 -14.12 -4.56
CA LEU A 119 -1.22 -13.14 -4.91
C LEU A 119 -2.60 -13.79 -5.10
N SER A 120 -2.66 -14.93 -5.79
CA SER A 120 -3.90 -15.69 -5.98
C SER A 120 -4.47 -16.17 -4.66
N LYS A 121 -3.62 -16.68 -3.76
CA LYS A 121 -4.02 -17.11 -2.43
C LYS A 121 -4.61 -15.96 -1.63
N GLN A 122 -3.95 -14.80 -1.65
CA GLN A 122 -4.43 -13.60 -0.95
C GLN A 122 -5.78 -13.13 -1.50
N ALA A 123 -5.93 -13.10 -2.81
CA ALA A 123 -7.18 -12.70 -3.45
C ALA A 123 -8.35 -13.61 -3.05
N ARG A 124 -8.11 -14.93 -3.03
CA ARG A 124 -9.13 -15.90 -2.61
C ARG A 124 -9.51 -15.74 -1.14
N GLN A 125 -8.53 -15.50 -0.26
CA GLN A 125 -8.80 -15.26 1.16
C GLN A 125 -9.64 -14.00 1.37
N THR A 126 -9.34 -12.93 0.65
CA THR A 126 -10.09 -11.68 0.71
C THR A 126 -11.54 -11.88 0.23
N ALA A 127 -11.71 -12.60 -0.88
CA ALA A 127 -13.04 -12.92 -1.41
C ALA A 127 -13.88 -13.73 -0.42
N ARG A 128 -13.27 -14.70 0.25
CA ARG A 128 -13.94 -15.51 1.29
C ARG A 128 -14.39 -14.65 2.47
N ARG A 129 -13.57 -13.71 2.91
CA ARG A 129 -13.95 -12.79 4.00
C ARG A 129 -15.15 -11.93 3.61
N ARG A 130 -15.16 -11.40 2.39
CA ARG A 130 -16.28 -10.59 1.88
C ARG A 130 -17.58 -11.39 1.82
N ALA A 131 -17.50 -12.67 1.43
CA ALA A 131 -18.66 -13.55 1.36
C ALA A 131 -19.24 -13.87 2.74
N ARG A 132 -18.42 -13.80 3.81
CA ARG A 132 -18.85 -14.07 5.20
C ARG A 132 -19.35 -12.81 5.93
N ALA A 133 -19.11 -11.65 5.37
CA ALA A 133 -19.49 -10.38 5.99
C ALA A 133 -20.99 -10.11 5.83
#